data_603d02d9f624eb06fbc182ba553a7cbe
#
_entry.id   603d02d9f624eb06fbc182ba553a7cbe
#
_cell.length_a   1.000
_cell.length_b   1.000
_cell.length_c   1.000
_cell.angle_alpha   90.00
_cell.angle_beta   90.00
_cell.angle_gamma   90.00
#
_symmetry.space_group_name_H-M   'P 1'
#
loop_
_entity.id
_entity.type
_entity.pdbx_description
1 polymer ?
#
loop_
_entity_poly.entity_id
_entity_poly.type
_entity_poly.pdbx_seq_one_letter_code
_entity_poly.pdbx_strand_id
1 'polypeptide(L)'
;TLRECLASEAMHSLGIPTTRALSIVTSDTPVYRETAERGAMMIRIAESHVRFGHFEHFYYRREPERVQQLAEYVIRHHFPQWVDEADRLALLLEEVIVRTATLIARWQAVGFSHGVMNTDNMSVLGLTMDYGPYGFMDDWQPRFICNHSDYQGRYAFDNQPAVGLWNLQRLAQTFAPFVSAERLNALLDTYQTVLLREYGGLMRAKLGLMTEQQRSEEHTSELQSHHD
;
A
#
# COMPACT_ATOMS: atom_id res chain seq x y z
N THR A 1 14.97 14.27 -2.55
CA THR A 1 14.99 14.39 -1.06
C THR A 1 13.96 15.42 -0.56
N LEU A 2 14.03 16.71 -0.98
CA LEU A 2 13.05 17.72 -0.57
C LEU A 2 11.62 17.36 -0.99
N ARG A 3 11.43 16.89 -2.23
CA ARG A 3 10.14 16.45 -2.76
C ARG A 3 9.54 15.31 -1.94
N GLU A 4 10.36 14.35 -1.49
CA GLU A 4 9.91 13.27 -0.58
C GLU A 4 9.50 13.79 0.80
N CYS A 5 10.25 14.73 1.36
CA CYS A 5 9.91 15.34 2.63
C CYS A 5 8.55 16.04 2.55
N LEU A 6 8.32 16.85 1.53
CA LEU A 6 7.05 17.53 1.31
C LEU A 6 5.89 16.54 1.14
N ALA A 7 6.11 15.46 0.38
CA ALA A 7 5.09 14.42 0.19
C ALA A 7 4.73 13.71 1.50
N SER A 8 5.74 13.32 2.29
CA SER A 8 5.47 12.62 3.56
C SER A 8 4.69 13.48 4.54
N GLU A 9 5.00 14.79 4.62
CA GLU A 9 4.27 15.72 5.47
C GLU A 9 2.85 16.00 4.94
N ALA A 10 2.68 16.12 3.62
CA ALA A 10 1.37 16.26 3.01
C ALA A 10 0.48 15.04 3.28
N MET A 11 1.01 13.83 3.09
CA MET A 11 0.29 12.58 3.37
C MET A 11 -0.08 12.46 4.84
N HIS A 12 0.84 12.81 5.75
CA HIS A 12 0.54 12.85 7.17
C HIS A 12 -0.60 13.82 7.50
N SER A 13 -0.56 15.02 6.92
CA SER A 13 -1.59 16.04 7.12
C SER A 13 -2.96 15.63 6.55
N LEU A 14 -2.97 14.80 5.52
CA LEU A 14 -4.17 14.19 4.95
C LEU A 14 -4.69 12.98 5.79
N GLY A 15 -4.02 12.63 6.90
CA GLY A 15 -4.36 11.48 7.73
C GLY A 15 -4.03 10.14 7.11
N ILE A 16 -3.13 10.11 6.11
CA ILE A 16 -2.69 8.89 5.44
C ILE A 16 -1.44 8.36 6.14
N PRO A 17 -1.42 7.09 6.58
CA PRO A 17 -0.24 6.50 7.22
C PRO A 17 0.99 6.60 6.32
N THR A 18 2.07 7.13 6.87
CA THR A 18 3.29 7.43 6.11
C THR A 18 4.52 7.48 7.02
N THR A 19 5.67 7.24 6.45
CA THR A 19 6.95 7.58 7.07
C THR A 19 7.09 9.10 7.15
N ARG A 20 7.87 9.62 8.12
CA ARG A 20 8.10 11.04 8.34
C ARG A 20 9.55 11.40 8.10
N ALA A 21 9.81 12.66 7.77
CA ALA A 21 11.15 13.19 7.64
C ALA A 21 11.59 13.85 8.96
N LEU A 22 12.70 13.38 9.54
CA LEU A 22 13.29 14.01 10.74
C LEU A 22 14.18 15.19 10.36
N SER A 23 15.04 15.01 9.36
CA SER A 23 15.96 16.04 8.90
C SER A 23 16.41 15.81 7.46
N ILE A 24 16.83 16.88 6.81
CA ILE A 24 17.50 16.86 5.51
C ILE A 24 18.88 17.46 5.69
N VAL A 25 19.89 16.74 5.20
CA VAL A 25 21.28 17.20 5.17
C VAL A 25 21.70 17.33 3.72
N THR A 26 22.26 18.47 3.36
CA THR A 26 22.80 18.72 2.01
C THR A 26 24.32 18.60 2.00
N SER A 27 24.89 18.26 0.86
CA SER A 27 26.33 18.16 0.63
C SER A 27 26.68 18.90 -0.66
N ASP A 28 27.88 19.46 -0.68
CA ASP A 28 28.43 20.06 -1.91
C ASP A 28 29.00 18.98 -2.86
N THR A 29 29.01 17.71 -2.46
CA THR A 29 29.41 16.60 -3.33
C THR A 29 28.42 16.46 -4.48
N PRO A 30 28.88 16.55 -5.73
CA PRO A 30 27.99 16.40 -6.90
C PRO A 30 27.48 14.95 -7.00
N VAL A 31 26.18 14.81 -7.27
CA VAL A 31 25.53 13.56 -7.61
C VAL A 31 25.11 13.65 -9.07
N TYR A 32 25.62 12.74 -9.90
CA TYR A 32 25.32 12.69 -11.34
C TYR A 32 24.09 11.81 -11.55
N ARG A 33 23.00 12.41 -12.03
CA ARG A 33 21.79 11.75 -12.52
C ARG A 33 21.59 12.16 -13.98
N GLU A 34 20.40 12.62 -14.35
CA GLU A 34 20.18 13.26 -15.67
C GLU A 34 20.96 14.60 -15.77
N THR A 35 21.09 15.29 -14.65
CA THR A 35 21.92 16.49 -14.48
C THR A 35 22.79 16.36 -13.24
N ALA A 36 23.85 17.19 -13.15
CA ALA A 36 24.66 17.27 -11.95
C ALA A 36 23.88 18.03 -10.87
N GLU A 37 23.57 17.37 -9.76
CA GLU A 37 22.83 17.92 -8.63
C GLU A 37 23.70 17.93 -7.38
N ARG A 38 23.34 18.75 -6.39
CA ARG A 38 23.92 18.67 -5.05
C ARG A 38 23.41 17.42 -4.33
N GLY A 39 24.31 16.72 -3.65
CA GLY A 39 23.96 15.59 -2.80
C GLY A 39 23.05 16.03 -1.64
N ALA A 40 22.02 15.23 -1.34
CA ALA A 40 21.20 15.44 -0.17
C ALA A 40 20.77 14.08 0.41
N MET A 41 20.74 14.00 1.73
CA MET A 41 20.23 12.86 2.50
C MET A 41 19.06 13.30 3.36
N MET A 42 18.12 12.40 3.57
CA MET A 42 17.00 12.58 4.50
C MET A 42 17.02 11.45 5.53
N ILE A 43 16.88 11.80 6.80
CA ILE A 43 16.61 10.83 7.84
C ILE A 43 15.11 10.62 7.89
N ARG A 44 14.70 9.38 7.58
CA ARG A 44 13.31 8.94 7.59
C ARG A 44 13.02 8.20 8.89
N ILE A 45 11.95 8.54 9.57
CA ILE A 45 11.47 7.87 10.77
C ILE A 45 10.12 7.22 10.50
N ALA A 46 9.90 6.05 11.10
CA ALA A 46 8.67 5.29 11.03
C ALA A 46 8.59 4.34 12.22
N GLU A 47 7.39 3.87 12.55
CA GLU A 47 7.19 2.82 13.55
C GLU A 47 7.95 1.55 13.18
N SER A 48 8.02 1.23 11.87
CA SER A 48 8.81 0.13 11.34
C SER A 48 9.27 0.43 9.92
N HIS A 49 10.44 -0.10 9.56
CA HIS A 49 10.94 -0.15 8.19
C HIS A 49 10.87 -1.55 7.59
N VAL A 50 10.19 -2.50 8.24
CA VAL A 50 10.00 -3.85 7.71
C VAL A 50 9.03 -3.80 6.52
N ARG A 51 9.46 -4.40 5.40
CA ARG A 51 8.77 -4.39 4.10
C ARG A 51 8.52 -5.82 3.64
N PHE A 52 7.62 -6.01 2.70
CA PHE A 52 7.35 -7.32 2.11
C PHE A 52 8.61 -7.95 1.51
N GLY A 53 9.46 -7.14 0.85
CA GLY A 53 10.72 -7.59 0.26
C GLY A 53 11.68 -8.25 1.25
N HIS A 54 11.66 -7.89 2.55
CA HIS A 54 12.48 -8.58 3.55
C HIS A 54 12.06 -10.05 3.73
N PHE A 55 10.74 -10.34 3.67
CA PHE A 55 10.22 -11.71 3.71
C PHE A 55 10.58 -12.47 2.45
N GLU A 56 10.41 -11.86 1.27
CA GLU A 56 10.81 -12.45 0.00
C GLU A 56 12.30 -12.76 -0.05
N HIS A 57 13.15 -11.88 0.49
CA HIS A 57 14.60 -12.09 0.54
C HIS A 57 14.94 -13.44 1.22
N PHE A 58 14.39 -13.70 2.39
CA PHE A 58 14.63 -14.95 3.10
C PHE A 58 13.95 -16.15 2.41
N TYR A 59 12.76 -15.97 1.87
CA TYR A 59 12.04 -17.01 1.16
C TYR A 59 12.80 -17.50 -0.08
N TYR A 60 13.32 -16.62 -0.91
CA TYR A 60 14.09 -16.99 -2.10
C TYR A 60 15.46 -17.61 -1.76
N ARG A 61 15.98 -17.30 -0.58
CA ARG A 61 17.18 -17.97 -0.05
C ARG A 61 16.88 -19.33 0.56
N ARG A 62 15.61 -19.73 0.61
CA ARG A 62 15.15 -20.98 1.26
C ARG A 62 15.49 -21.03 2.74
N GLU A 63 15.29 -19.92 3.44
CA GLU A 63 15.55 -19.74 4.88
C GLU A 63 14.20 -19.54 5.62
N PRO A 64 13.27 -20.54 5.68
CA PRO A 64 11.95 -20.37 6.27
C PRO A 64 12.01 -19.97 7.75
N GLU A 65 13.01 -20.45 8.50
CA GLU A 65 13.18 -20.10 9.90
C GLU A 65 13.41 -18.59 10.07
N ARG A 66 14.07 -17.93 9.12
CA ARG A 66 14.28 -16.47 9.15
C ARG A 66 13.01 -15.71 8.78
N VAL A 67 12.19 -16.27 7.89
CA VAL A 67 10.85 -15.72 7.60
C VAL A 67 10.03 -15.73 8.88
N GLN A 68 10.01 -16.85 9.60
CA GLN A 68 9.30 -16.97 10.88
C GLN A 68 9.86 -16.01 11.93
N GLN A 69 11.18 -15.95 12.11
CA GLN A 69 11.84 -15.02 13.05
C GLN A 69 11.47 -13.57 12.77
N LEU A 70 11.43 -13.16 11.49
CA LEU A 70 11.03 -11.81 11.09
C LEU A 70 9.55 -11.55 11.42
N ALA A 71 8.67 -12.51 11.12
CA ALA A 71 7.25 -12.40 11.46
C ALA A 71 7.04 -12.28 12.98
N GLU A 72 7.72 -13.12 13.77
CA GLU A 72 7.66 -13.07 15.22
C GLU A 72 8.24 -11.78 15.80
N TYR A 73 9.29 -11.23 15.17
CA TYR A 73 9.81 -9.90 15.50
C TYR A 73 8.72 -8.83 15.31
N VAL A 74 8.04 -8.83 14.15
CA VAL A 74 6.96 -7.87 13.87
C VAL A 74 5.82 -8.04 14.89
N ILE A 75 5.39 -9.27 15.17
CA ILE A 75 4.34 -9.56 16.14
C ILE A 75 4.74 -9.02 17.51
N ARG A 76 5.91 -9.37 18.03
CA ARG A 76 6.36 -8.98 19.35
C ARG A 76 6.41 -7.48 19.56
N HIS A 77 6.81 -6.71 18.52
CA HIS A 77 7.02 -5.28 18.65
C HIS A 77 5.78 -4.45 18.29
N HIS A 78 4.91 -4.95 17.42
CA HIS A 78 3.78 -4.16 16.90
C HIS A 78 2.41 -4.77 17.23
N PHE A 79 2.35 -6.06 17.57
CA PHE A 79 1.12 -6.79 17.87
C PHE A 79 1.31 -7.72 19.08
N PRO A 80 1.77 -7.19 20.25
CA PRO A 80 2.14 -8.02 21.39
C PRO A 80 0.97 -8.87 21.93
N GLN A 81 -0.26 -8.48 21.64
CA GLN A 81 -1.47 -9.24 22.00
C GLN A 81 -1.55 -10.62 21.31
N TRP A 82 -0.81 -10.86 20.24
CA TRP A 82 -0.84 -12.13 19.49
C TRP A 82 0.35 -13.05 19.77
N VAL A 83 1.27 -12.68 20.65
CA VAL A 83 2.49 -13.44 20.90
C VAL A 83 2.20 -14.89 21.31
N ASP A 84 1.14 -15.10 22.12
CA ASP A 84 0.75 -16.41 22.63
C ASP A 84 -0.34 -17.10 21.79
N GLU A 85 -0.78 -16.46 20.69
CA GLU A 85 -1.80 -17.05 19.82
C GLU A 85 -1.17 -18.15 18.94
N ALA A 86 -1.89 -19.28 18.82
CA ALA A 86 -1.42 -20.42 18.04
C ALA A 86 -1.34 -20.11 16.54
N ASP A 87 -2.24 -19.28 16.02
CA ASP A 87 -2.35 -18.87 14.62
C ASP A 87 -1.79 -17.47 14.36
N ARG A 88 -0.90 -16.97 15.24
CA ARG A 88 -0.34 -15.61 15.20
C ARG A 88 0.24 -15.20 13.85
N LEU A 89 0.78 -16.16 13.07
CA LEU A 89 1.32 -15.85 11.74
C LEU A 89 0.19 -15.56 10.73
N ALA A 90 -0.93 -16.26 10.82
CA ALA A 90 -2.11 -15.98 10.01
C ALA A 90 -2.75 -14.65 10.41
N LEU A 91 -2.83 -14.35 11.71
CA LEU A 91 -3.31 -13.07 12.24
C LEU A 91 -2.45 -11.90 11.75
N LEU A 92 -1.12 -12.06 11.74
CA LEU A 92 -0.23 -11.04 11.17
C LEU A 92 -0.53 -10.80 9.70
N LEU A 93 -0.67 -11.85 8.89
CA LEU A 93 -0.96 -11.70 7.47
C LEU A 93 -2.32 -11.04 7.24
N GLU A 94 -3.34 -11.41 8.02
CA GLU A 94 -4.66 -10.78 7.98
C GLU A 94 -4.59 -9.27 8.22
N GLU A 95 -3.89 -8.85 9.25
CA GLU A 95 -3.70 -7.44 9.58
C GLU A 95 -2.94 -6.69 8.48
N VAL A 96 -1.89 -7.29 7.92
CA VAL A 96 -1.14 -6.70 6.80
C VAL A 96 -2.05 -6.51 5.59
N ILE A 97 -2.94 -7.47 5.30
CA ILE A 97 -3.92 -7.36 4.21
C ILE A 97 -4.87 -6.19 4.47
N VAL A 98 -5.44 -6.10 5.67
CA VAL A 98 -6.36 -5.02 6.04
C VAL A 98 -5.68 -3.65 5.96
N ARG A 99 -4.48 -3.50 6.52
CA ARG A 99 -3.71 -2.24 6.48
C ARG A 99 -3.35 -1.83 5.06
N THR A 100 -2.95 -2.79 4.23
CA THR A 100 -2.60 -2.53 2.83
C THR A 100 -3.82 -2.10 2.02
N ALA A 101 -4.96 -2.79 2.18
CA ALA A 101 -6.21 -2.42 1.52
C ALA A 101 -6.66 -1.01 1.93
N THR A 102 -6.63 -0.71 3.22
CA THR A 102 -6.98 0.61 3.76
C THR A 102 -6.05 1.71 3.26
N LEU A 103 -4.73 1.45 3.20
CA LEU A 103 -3.76 2.41 2.68
C LEU A 103 -4.03 2.74 1.22
N ILE A 104 -4.21 1.71 0.39
CA ILE A 104 -4.46 1.90 -1.06
C ILE A 104 -5.81 2.59 -1.28
N ALA A 105 -6.85 2.27 -0.51
CA ALA A 105 -8.12 2.98 -0.55
C ALA A 105 -7.95 4.49 -0.28
N ARG A 106 -7.13 4.86 0.69
CA ARG A 106 -6.80 6.26 1.00
C ARG A 106 -6.02 6.94 -0.12
N TRP A 107 -5.05 6.25 -0.75
CA TRP A 107 -4.35 6.78 -1.92
C TRP A 107 -5.32 7.06 -3.06
N GLN A 108 -6.20 6.10 -3.37
CA GLN A 108 -7.22 6.27 -4.40
C GLN A 108 -8.15 7.46 -4.10
N ALA A 109 -8.55 7.61 -2.84
CA ALA A 109 -9.46 8.68 -2.44
C ALA A 109 -8.86 10.09 -2.55
N VAL A 110 -7.54 10.26 -2.53
CA VAL A 110 -6.87 11.57 -2.66
C VAL A 110 -6.19 11.77 -4.01
N GLY A 111 -6.36 10.84 -4.96
CA GLY A 111 -5.73 10.94 -6.28
C GLY A 111 -4.21 10.76 -6.25
N PHE A 112 -3.68 10.05 -5.25
CA PHE A 112 -2.24 9.80 -5.11
C PHE A 112 -1.82 8.58 -5.91
N SER A 113 -0.84 8.73 -6.80
CA SER A 113 -0.16 7.65 -7.50
C SER A 113 1.26 7.48 -6.94
N HIS A 114 1.55 6.29 -6.43
CA HIS A 114 2.86 5.98 -5.84
C HIS A 114 3.96 5.84 -6.90
N GLY A 115 3.64 5.22 -8.03
CA GLY A 115 4.53 5.07 -9.19
C GLY A 115 5.57 3.96 -9.11
N VAL A 116 5.85 3.36 -7.94
CA VAL A 116 6.74 2.18 -7.78
C VAL A 116 6.26 1.31 -6.62
N MET A 117 5.28 0.48 -6.88
CA MET A 117 4.69 -0.42 -5.88
C MET A 117 5.29 -1.84 -5.97
N ASN A 118 6.62 -1.96 -5.90
CA ASN A 118 7.24 -3.26 -5.70
C ASN A 118 7.19 -3.68 -4.22
N THR A 119 7.55 -4.93 -3.90
CA THR A 119 7.52 -5.45 -2.53
C THR A 119 8.47 -4.73 -1.58
N ASP A 120 9.53 -4.09 -2.11
CA ASP A 120 10.44 -3.26 -1.30
C ASP A 120 9.85 -1.92 -0.88
N ASN A 121 8.72 -1.52 -1.46
CA ASN A 121 8.01 -0.28 -1.15
C ASN A 121 6.67 -0.53 -0.43
N MET A 122 6.41 -1.78 0.00
CA MET A 122 5.21 -2.16 0.74
C MET A 122 5.53 -2.44 2.20
N SER A 123 5.01 -1.60 3.09
CA SER A 123 5.20 -1.72 4.54
C SER A 123 4.29 -2.78 5.14
N VAL A 124 4.82 -3.59 6.06
CA VAL A 124 4.00 -4.53 6.85
C VAL A 124 3.04 -3.82 7.82
N LEU A 125 3.29 -2.55 8.12
CA LEU A 125 2.40 -1.74 8.96
C LEU A 125 1.44 -0.85 8.15
N GLY A 126 1.42 -0.97 6.80
CA GLY A 126 0.57 -0.15 5.95
C GLY A 126 0.97 1.32 5.94
N LEU A 127 2.27 1.62 5.97
CA LEU A 127 2.79 2.97 5.85
C LEU A 127 3.17 3.28 4.39
N THR A 128 2.84 4.47 3.91
CA THR A 128 3.39 4.97 2.65
C THR A 128 4.88 5.23 2.83
N MET A 129 5.72 4.63 1.99
CA MET A 129 7.17 4.81 2.04
C MET A 129 7.76 4.90 0.65
N ASP A 130 8.93 5.54 0.57
CA ASP A 130 9.71 5.64 -0.64
C ASP A 130 9.04 6.44 -1.77
N TYR A 131 8.90 7.75 -1.54
CA TYR A 131 8.32 8.70 -2.49
C TYR A 131 9.28 9.02 -3.65
N GLY A 132 9.47 8.05 -4.56
CA GLY A 132 10.27 8.24 -5.77
C GLY A 132 9.51 9.10 -6.81
N PRO A 133 8.94 8.48 -7.84
CA PRO A 133 8.26 9.20 -8.93
C PRO A 133 6.78 9.52 -8.64
N TYR A 134 6.35 9.56 -7.38
CA TYR A 134 4.96 9.79 -7.00
C TYR A 134 4.34 11.03 -7.66
N GLY A 135 3.01 11.07 -7.74
CA GLY A 135 2.24 12.23 -8.18
C GLY A 135 0.84 12.26 -7.57
N PHE A 136 0.27 13.47 -7.51
CA PHE A 136 -1.15 13.66 -7.30
C PHE A 136 -1.78 14.05 -8.64
N MET A 137 -2.98 13.55 -8.92
CA MET A 137 -3.71 13.95 -10.13
C MET A 137 -4.31 15.33 -9.95
N ASP A 138 -4.16 16.18 -10.96
CA ASP A 138 -4.86 17.48 -11.04
C ASP A 138 -6.29 17.25 -11.55
N ASP A 139 -6.42 16.49 -12.64
CA ASP A 139 -7.68 16.10 -13.26
C ASP A 139 -7.87 14.58 -13.19
N TRP A 140 -9.12 14.11 -13.32
CA TRP A 140 -9.43 12.69 -13.32
C TRP A 140 -8.84 11.98 -14.55
N GLN A 141 -7.77 11.23 -14.31
CA GLN A 141 -7.07 10.42 -15.30
C GLN A 141 -6.83 9.00 -14.76
N PRO A 142 -7.77 8.06 -14.97
CA PRO A 142 -7.62 6.70 -14.41
C PRO A 142 -6.29 6.05 -14.73
N ARG A 143 -5.79 6.26 -15.96
CA ARG A 143 -4.51 5.71 -16.44
C ARG A 143 -3.31 6.61 -16.15
N PHE A 144 -3.41 7.52 -15.17
CA PHE A 144 -2.31 8.40 -14.80
C PHE A 144 -1.05 7.63 -14.39
N ILE A 145 0.07 7.92 -15.03
CA ILE A 145 1.39 7.32 -14.80
C ILE A 145 2.35 8.43 -14.40
N CYS A 146 2.79 8.43 -13.14
CA CYS A 146 3.76 9.41 -12.64
C CYS A 146 5.23 8.98 -12.81
N ASN A 147 5.46 7.71 -13.13
CA ASN A 147 6.79 7.14 -13.32
C ASN A 147 7.15 7.07 -14.80
N HIS A 148 8.06 7.94 -15.25
CA HIS A 148 8.50 7.98 -16.64
C HIS A 148 9.15 6.67 -17.15
N SER A 149 9.63 5.81 -16.25
CA SER A 149 10.20 4.50 -16.61
C SER A 149 9.16 3.38 -16.69
N ASP A 150 7.91 3.66 -16.31
CA ASP A 150 6.81 2.69 -16.36
C ASP A 150 6.07 2.76 -17.72
N TYR A 151 6.74 2.38 -18.78
CA TYR A 151 6.20 2.44 -20.14
C TYR A 151 4.94 1.60 -20.37
N GLN A 152 4.72 0.57 -19.52
CA GLN A 152 3.57 -0.32 -19.64
C GLN A 152 2.40 0.07 -18.72
N GLY A 153 2.60 1.06 -17.85
CA GLY A 153 1.59 1.49 -16.89
C GLY A 153 1.31 0.44 -15.81
N ARG A 154 2.30 -0.36 -15.44
CA ARG A 154 2.16 -1.33 -14.34
C ARG A 154 1.66 -0.65 -13.07
N TYR A 155 2.17 0.54 -12.79
CA TYR A 155 1.85 1.33 -11.60
C TYR A 155 0.92 2.51 -11.92
N ALA A 156 0.12 2.42 -13.00
CA ALA A 156 -0.92 3.41 -13.28
C ALA A 156 -1.89 3.53 -12.10
N PHE A 157 -2.48 4.69 -11.92
CA PHE A 157 -3.34 4.99 -10.78
C PHE A 157 -4.47 3.98 -10.59
N ASP A 158 -5.18 3.62 -11.66
CA ASP A 158 -6.28 2.65 -11.63
C ASP A 158 -5.81 1.20 -11.39
N ASN A 159 -4.52 0.93 -11.58
CA ASN A 159 -3.94 -0.40 -11.39
C ASN A 159 -3.37 -0.61 -9.97
N GLN A 160 -3.27 0.45 -9.16
CA GLN A 160 -2.72 0.35 -7.79
C GLN A 160 -3.42 -0.71 -6.91
N PRO A 161 -4.76 -0.85 -6.95
CA PRO A 161 -5.44 -1.92 -6.21
C PRO A 161 -5.01 -3.33 -6.63
N ALA A 162 -4.87 -3.58 -7.93
CA ALA A 162 -4.46 -4.89 -8.44
C ALA A 162 -2.99 -5.19 -8.10
N VAL A 163 -2.12 -4.19 -8.18
CA VAL A 163 -0.71 -4.32 -7.77
C VAL A 163 -0.59 -4.55 -6.27
N GLY A 164 -1.42 -3.91 -5.46
CA GLY A 164 -1.50 -4.17 -4.02
C GLY A 164 -1.82 -5.63 -3.71
N LEU A 165 -2.83 -6.19 -4.37
CA LEU A 165 -3.18 -7.61 -4.24
C LEU A 165 -2.03 -8.52 -4.68
N TRP A 166 -1.39 -8.21 -5.81
CA TRP A 166 -0.23 -8.96 -6.29
C TRP A 166 0.91 -8.97 -5.25
N ASN A 167 1.22 -7.84 -4.63
CA ASN A 167 2.23 -7.76 -3.57
C ASN A 167 1.84 -8.59 -2.33
N LEU A 168 0.57 -8.58 -1.94
CA LEU A 168 0.06 -9.42 -0.85
C LEU A 168 0.15 -10.91 -1.18
N GLN A 169 -0.09 -11.31 -2.42
CA GLN A 169 0.12 -12.68 -2.88
C GLN A 169 1.60 -13.09 -2.77
N ARG A 170 2.53 -12.19 -3.13
CA ARG A 170 3.98 -12.44 -2.94
C ARG A 170 4.33 -12.60 -1.47
N LEU A 171 3.80 -11.74 -0.61
CA LEU A 171 4.00 -11.88 0.84
C LEU A 171 3.39 -13.19 1.36
N ALA A 172 2.14 -13.50 1.03
CA ALA A 172 1.45 -14.73 1.47
C ALA A 172 2.22 -15.99 1.06
N GLN A 173 2.82 -16.01 -0.12
CA GLN A 173 3.67 -17.11 -0.57
C GLN A 173 4.82 -17.40 0.41
N THR A 174 5.36 -16.39 1.07
CA THR A 174 6.44 -16.58 2.05
C THR A 174 5.96 -17.26 3.34
N PHE A 175 4.65 -17.21 3.62
CA PHE A 175 4.00 -17.87 4.77
C PHE A 175 3.53 -19.31 4.50
N ALA A 176 3.61 -19.77 3.25
CA ALA A 176 3.16 -21.13 2.88
C ALA A 176 3.79 -22.28 3.69
N PRO A 177 5.02 -22.20 4.22
CA PRO A 177 5.56 -23.22 5.12
C PRO A 177 4.84 -23.32 6.48
N PHE A 178 4.07 -22.31 6.88
CA PHE A 178 3.52 -22.17 8.23
C PHE A 178 1.99 -22.10 8.27
N VAL A 179 1.36 -21.70 7.16
CA VAL A 179 -0.08 -21.48 7.06
C VAL A 179 -0.61 -22.25 5.86
N SER A 180 -1.73 -22.97 6.00
CA SER A 180 -2.27 -23.76 4.91
C SER A 180 -2.69 -22.92 3.72
N ALA A 181 -2.64 -23.51 2.52
CA ALA A 181 -3.01 -22.82 1.28
C ALA A 181 -4.47 -22.34 1.30
N GLU A 182 -5.37 -23.13 1.87
CA GLU A 182 -6.79 -22.77 2.01
C GLU A 182 -6.93 -21.50 2.89
N ARG A 183 -6.19 -21.44 4.00
CA ARG A 183 -6.23 -20.28 4.90
C ARG A 183 -5.62 -19.04 4.24
N LEU A 184 -4.49 -19.19 3.54
CA LEU A 184 -3.85 -18.10 2.81
C LEU A 184 -4.79 -17.51 1.74
N ASN A 185 -5.46 -18.35 0.97
CA ASN A 185 -6.41 -17.91 -0.04
C ASN A 185 -7.61 -17.19 0.60
N ALA A 186 -8.20 -17.78 1.65
CA ALA A 186 -9.31 -17.16 2.38
C ALA A 186 -8.96 -15.77 2.93
N LEU A 187 -7.72 -15.58 3.41
CA LEU A 187 -7.24 -14.27 3.85
C LEU A 187 -7.10 -13.29 2.69
N LEU A 188 -6.50 -13.69 1.58
CA LEU A 188 -6.32 -12.84 0.40
C LEU A 188 -7.66 -12.41 -0.22
N ASP A 189 -8.68 -13.27 -0.17
CA ASP A 189 -10.02 -12.96 -0.69
C ASP A 189 -10.70 -11.81 0.07
N THR A 190 -10.28 -11.51 1.30
CA THR A 190 -10.81 -10.38 2.09
C THR A 190 -10.35 -9.02 1.56
N TYR A 191 -9.23 -8.97 0.83
CA TYR A 191 -8.60 -7.73 0.38
C TYR A 191 -9.56 -6.80 -0.36
N GLN A 192 -10.25 -7.31 -1.38
CA GLN A 192 -11.13 -6.50 -2.21
C GLN A 192 -12.30 -5.95 -1.42
N THR A 193 -12.88 -6.76 -0.53
CA THR A 193 -14.00 -6.34 0.32
C THR A 193 -13.59 -5.20 1.24
N VAL A 194 -12.42 -5.30 1.89
CA VAL A 194 -11.89 -4.24 2.76
C VAL A 194 -11.61 -2.98 1.95
N LEU A 195 -10.92 -3.11 0.82
CA LEU A 195 -10.57 -1.97 -0.04
C LEU A 195 -11.82 -1.19 -0.51
N LEU A 196 -12.84 -1.90 -1.01
CA LEU A 196 -14.07 -1.28 -1.51
C LEU A 196 -14.87 -0.62 -0.38
N ARG A 197 -14.95 -1.26 0.78
CA ARG A 197 -15.59 -0.68 1.97
C ARG A 197 -14.92 0.62 2.40
N GLU A 198 -13.60 0.62 2.55
CA GLU A 198 -12.82 1.78 2.98
C GLU A 198 -12.92 2.92 1.94
N TYR A 199 -12.70 2.60 0.66
CA TYR A 199 -12.80 3.58 -0.42
C TYR A 199 -14.21 4.18 -0.52
N GLY A 200 -15.24 3.35 -0.47
CA GLY A 200 -16.64 3.80 -0.51
C GLY A 200 -16.97 4.70 0.68
N GLY A 201 -16.50 4.38 1.89
CA GLY A 201 -16.65 5.23 3.07
C GLY A 201 -16.00 6.60 2.91
N LEU A 202 -14.75 6.62 2.42
CA LEU A 202 -14.01 7.86 2.16
C LEU A 202 -14.68 8.73 1.09
N MET A 203 -15.17 8.13 0.00
CA MET A 203 -15.85 8.86 -1.07
C MET A 203 -17.20 9.40 -0.60
N ARG A 204 -17.99 8.64 0.15
CA ARG A 204 -19.22 9.14 0.77
C ARG A 204 -18.97 10.35 1.66
N ALA A 205 -17.96 10.27 2.52
CA ALA A 205 -17.57 11.39 3.40
C ALA A 205 -17.18 12.63 2.60
N LYS A 206 -16.41 12.48 1.52
CA LYS A 206 -16.04 13.58 0.61
C LYS A 206 -17.23 14.23 -0.08
N LEU A 207 -18.23 13.44 -0.44
CA LEU A 207 -19.44 13.92 -1.11
C LEU A 207 -20.50 14.42 -0.13
N GLY A 208 -20.26 14.36 1.19
CA GLY A 208 -21.24 14.74 2.22
C GLY A 208 -22.42 13.78 2.34
N LEU A 209 -22.28 12.54 1.83
CA LEU A 209 -23.33 11.53 1.90
C LEU A 209 -23.32 10.84 3.28
N MET A 210 -24.33 11.12 4.09
CA MET A 210 -24.41 10.64 5.49
C MET A 210 -24.92 9.19 5.61
N THR A 211 -25.66 8.69 4.59
CA THR A 211 -26.26 7.35 4.57
C THR A 211 -25.86 6.58 3.32
N GLU A 212 -25.81 5.25 3.42
CA GLU A 212 -25.75 4.40 2.24
C GLU A 212 -27.07 4.52 1.48
N GLN A 213 -27.02 5.14 0.29
CA GLN A 213 -28.14 4.99 -0.63
C GLN A 213 -28.08 3.56 -1.17
N GLN A 214 -29.04 2.72 -0.81
CA GLN A 214 -29.31 1.50 -1.55
C GLN A 214 -29.57 1.92 -2.99
N ARG A 215 -28.84 1.35 -3.95
CA ARG A 215 -29.21 1.42 -5.35
C ARG A 215 -30.64 0.89 -5.44
N SER A 216 -31.59 1.77 -5.69
CA SER A 216 -32.91 1.31 -6.06
C SER A 216 -32.75 0.60 -7.40
N GLU A 217 -33.16 -0.66 -7.46
CA GLU A 217 -33.15 -1.48 -8.68
C GLU A 217 -34.11 -0.92 -9.77
N GLU A 218 -34.81 0.15 -9.46
CA GLU A 218 -35.80 0.82 -10.33
C GLU A 218 -35.20 1.52 -11.55
N HIS A 219 -33.91 1.90 -11.55
CA HIS A 219 -33.32 2.57 -12.72
C HIS A 219 -32.83 1.62 -13.83
N THR A 220 -32.87 0.31 -13.64
CA THR A 220 -32.55 -0.65 -14.70
C THR A 220 -33.73 -1.01 -15.60
N SER A 221 -34.97 -0.76 -15.16
CA SER A 221 -36.18 -1.08 -15.93
C SER A 221 -36.59 0.02 -16.94
N GLU A 222 -36.21 1.28 -16.70
CA GLU A 222 -36.57 2.37 -17.61
C GLU A 222 -35.66 2.47 -18.84
N LEU A 223 -34.47 1.93 -18.83
CA LEU A 223 -33.57 1.91 -19.99
C LEU A 223 -33.85 0.76 -20.96
N GLN A 224 -34.65 -0.22 -20.57
CA GLN A 224 -35.06 -1.33 -21.47
C GLN A 224 -36.39 -1.11 -22.20
N SER A 225 -37.16 -0.08 -21.87
CA SER A 225 -38.49 0.18 -22.48
C SER A 225 -38.46 1.14 -23.66
N HIS A 226 -37.32 1.58 -24.17
CA HIS A 226 -37.19 2.48 -25.30
C HIS A 226 -36.54 1.84 -26.55
N HIS A 227 -36.57 0.51 -26.67
CA HIS A 227 -36.16 -0.21 -27.87
C HIS A 227 -37.20 -1.32 -28.21
N ASP A 228 -38.43 -0.91 -28.48
CA ASP A 228 -39.42 -1.66 -29.28
C ASP A 228 -40.08 -0.69 -30.27
#